data_17c9a56d3f52ea368fc621779b399dc2
#
_entry.id   17c9a56d3f52ea368fc621779b399dc2
#
_cell.length_a   1.000
_cell.length_b   1.000
_cell.length_c   1.000
_cell.angle_alpha   90.00
_cell.angle_beta   90.00
_cell.angle_gamma   90.00
#
_symmetry.space_group_name_H-M   'P 1'
#
loop_
_entity.id
_entity.type
_entity.pdbx_description
1 polymer ?
#
loop_
_entity_poly.entity_id
_entity_poly.type
_entity_poly.pdbx_seq_one_letter_code
_entity_poly.pdbx_strand_id
1 'polypeptide(L)'
;MQQDARRRLEDVLDREIEAARHLAATLAEEQAALTGQSPQAVEQKAAEKLQLLNAIEKLEAERRELCPTPNGPGLAAAVTERWRALMELVAGCRTANEVNGHIIHVRQHQVRQLIDIVRGGPAITYSPQGKTLAKALRALARA
;
A
#
# COMPACT_ATOMS: atom_id res chain seq x y z
N MET A 1 26.50 -2.87 -28.30
CA MET A 1 25.73 -3.86 -27.47
C MET A 1 25.62 -3.44 -26.01
N GLN A 2 26.70 -3.09 -25.35
CA GLN A 2 26.64 -2.66 -23.93
C GLN A 2 25.86 -1.36 -23.70
N GLN A 3 25.98 -0.39 -24.63
CA GLN A 3 25.22 0.86 -24.52
C GLN A 3 23.72 0.67 -24.70
N ASP A 4 23.30 -0.22 -25.58
CA ASP A 4 21.88 -0.50 -25.80
C ASP A 4 21.27 -1.23 -24.60
N ALA A 5 21.98 -2.20 -24.03
CA ALA A 5 21.55 -2.89 -22.82
C ALA A 5 21.41 -1.91 -21.64
N ARG A 6 22.36 -0.98 -21.52
CA ARG A 6 22.31 0.07 -20.50
C ARG A 6 21.11 0.98 -20.68
N ARG A 7 20.86 1.45 -21.89
CA ARG A 7 19.70 2.32 -22.20
C ARG A 7 18.38 1.61 -21.89
N ARG A 8 18.30 0.33 -22.26
CA ARG A 8 17.11 -0.46 -21.94
C ARG A 8 16.90 -0.60 -20.42
N LEU A 9 17.97 -0.80 -19.67
CA LEU A 9 17.92 -0.88 -18.22
C LEU A 9 17.51 0.46 -17.60
N GLU A 10 18.07 1.57 -18.06
CA GLU A 10 17.69 2.91 -17.63
C GLU A 10 16.21 3.19 -17.91
N ASP A 11 15.72 2.82 -19.10
CA ASP A 11 14.32 2.97 -19.49
C ASP A 11 13.38 2.17 -18.59
N VAL A 12 13.70 0.91 -18.33
CA VAL A 12 12.88 0.07 -17.43
C VAL A 12 12.86 0.65 -16.02
N LEU A 13 14.01 1.09 -15.51
CA LEU A 13 14.09 1.72 -14.19
C LEU A 13 13.27 3.01 -14.12
N ASP A 14 13.29 3.83 -15.16
CA ASP A 14 12.46 5.04 -15.22
C ASP A 14 10.98 4.72 -15.22
N ARG A 15 10.57 3.67 -15.92
CA ARG A 15 9.17 3.20 -15.91
C ARG A 15 8.78 2.60 -14.55
N GLU A 16 9.66 1.86 -13.90
CA GLU A 16 9.43 1.36 -12.53
C GLU A 16 9.30 2.52 -11.54
N ILE A 17 10.14 3.55 -11.64
CA ILE A 17 10.09 4.74 -10.79
C ILE A 17 8.76 5.46 -10.97
N GLU A 18 8.32 5.67 -12.20
CA GLU A 18 7.05 6.34 -12.49
C GLU A 18 5.86 5.54 -11.95
N ALA A 19 5.87 4.23 -12.13
CA ALA A 19 4.84 3.35 -11.59
C ALA A 19 4.83 3.36 -10.05
N ALA A 20 6.00 3.38 -9.41
CA ALA A 20 6.12 3.47 -7.95
C ALA A 20 5.63 4.83 -7.41
N ARG A 21 5.88 5.93 -8.12
CA ARG A 21 5.33 7.24 -7.78
C ARG A 21 3.81 7.25 -7.86
N HIS A 22 3.27 6.66 -8.91
CA HIS A 22 1.82 6.53 -9.07
C HIS A 22 1.21 5.68 -7.94
N LEU A 23 1.86 4.58 -7.59
CA LEU A 23 1.45 3.75 -6.47
C LEU A 23 1.47 4.53 -5.15
N ALA A 24 2.51 5.31 -4.88
CA ALA A 24 2.61 6.14 -3.68
C ALA A 24 1.44 7.13 -3.60
N ALA A 25 1.09 7.79 -4.71
CA ALA A 25 -0.05 8.70 -4.77
C ALA A 25 -1.37 7.95 -4.53
N THR A 26 -1.55 6.79 -5.14
CA THR A 26 -2.75 5.96 -4.98
C THR A 26 -2.91 5.48 -3.52
N LEU A 27 -1.81 5.10 -2.87
CA LEU A 27 -1.83 4.70 -1.46
C LEU A 27 -2.21 5.87 -0.53
N ALA A 28 -1.74 7.08 -0.82
CA ALA A 28 -2.14 8.28 -0.08
C ALA A 28 -3.64 8.58 -0.26
N GLU A 29 -4.15 8.43 -1.46
CA GLU A 29 -5.59 8.59 -1.76
C GLU A 29 -6.42 7.47 -1.11
N GLU A 30 -5.93 6.24 -1.09
CA GLU A 30 -6.56 5.13 -0.38
C GLU A 30 -6.68 5.44 1.12
N GLN A 31 -5.61 5.94 1.72
CA GLN A 31 -5.62 6.34 3.13
C GLN A 31 -6.65 7.44 3.39
N ALA A 32 -6.70 8.47 2.55
CA ALA A 32 -7.70 9.52 2.65
C ALA A 32 -9.13 8.98 2.52
N ALA A 33 -9.36 8.05 1.62
CA ALA A 33 -10.66 7.38 1.45
C ALA A 33 -11.03 6.55 2.68
N LEU A 34 -10.07 5.82 3.25
CA LEU A 34 -10.26 5.02 4.46
C LEU A 34 -10.63 5.89 5.67
N THR A 35 -9.98 7.05 5.83
CA THR A 35 -10.28 7.98 6.92
C THR A 35 -11.52 8.82 6.65
N GLY A 36 -11.86 9.05 5.39
CA GLY A 36 -13.03 9.82 4.96
C GLY A 36 -14.36 9.06 4.93
N GLN A 37 -14.36 7.77 5.25
CA GLN A 37 -15.55 6.92 5.30
C GLN A 37 -16.34 6.82 3.99
N SER A 38 -15.64 6.80 2.85
CA SER A 38 -16.25 6.57 1.55
C SER A 38 -15.94 5.14 1.05
N PRO A 39 -16.85 4.16 1.20
CA PRO A 39 -16.61 2.79 0.74
C PRO A 39 -16.34 2.70 -0.75
N GLN A 40 -17.02 3.50 -1.56
CA GLN A 40 -16.85 3.51 -3.01
C GLN A 40 -15.45 4.00 -3.41
N ALA A 41 -14.95 5.05 -2.75
CA ALA A 41 -13.61 5.55 -2.98
C ALA A 41 -12.55 4.52 -2.56
N VAL A 42 -12.76 3.81 -1.46
CA VAL A 42 -11.86 2.72 -1.00
C VAL A 42 -11.79 1.61 -2.06
N GLU A 43 -12.93 1.16 -2.57
CA GLU A 43 -12.98 0.12 -3.60
C GLU A 43 -12.28 0.57 -4.89
N GLN A 44 -12.51 1.80 -5.31
CA GLN A 44 -11.89 2.35 -6.50
C GLN A 44 -10.36 2.41 -6.36
N LYS A 45 -9.88 2.89 -5.22
CA LYS A 45 -8.42 2.96 -4.96
C LYS A 45 -7.80 1.59 -4.81
N ALA A 46 -8.49 0.64 -4.22
CA ALA A 46 -8.04 -0.75 -4.14
C ALA A 46 -7.90 -1.37 -5.53
N ALA A 47 -8.83 -1.11 -6.44
CA ALA A 47 -8.76 -1.58 -7.82
C ALA A 47 -7.58 -0.94 -8.59
N GLU A 48 -7.38 0.37 -8.45
CA GLU A 48 -6.24 1.09 -9.04
C GLU A 48 -4.91 0.54 -8.52
N LYS A 49 -4.82 0.32 -7.21
CA LYS A 49 -3.64 -0.27 -6.57
C LYS A 49 -3.31 -1.65 -7.16
N LEU A 50 -4.31 -2.49 -7.33
CA LEU A 50 -4.10 -3.84 -7.90
C LEU A 50 -3.57 -3.76 -9.33
N GLN A 51 -4.12 -2.88 -10.16
CA GLN A 51 -3.65 -2.68 -11.53
C GLN A 51 -2.19 -2.19 -11.56
N LEU A 52 -1.83 -1.26 -10.68
CA LEU A 52 -0.47 -0.75 -10.57
C LEU A 52 0.51 -1.81 -10.09
N LEU A 53 0.12 -2.63 -9.12
CA LEU A 53 0.95 -3.74 -8.64
C LEU A 53 1.21 -4.76 -9.75
N ASN A 54 0.20 -5.08 -10.57
CA ASN A 54 0.37 -5.96 -11.72
C ASN A 54 1.33 -5.37 -12.76
N ALA A 55 1.23 -4.06 -13.02
CA ALA A 55 2.13 -3.37 -13.95
C ALA A 55 3.57 -3.35 -13.41
N ILE A 56 3.75 -3.09 -12.12
CA ILE A 56 5.05 -3.08 -11.45
C ILE A 56 5.68 -4.48 -11.51
N GLU A 57 4.92 -5.53 -11.27
CA GLU A 57 5.40 -6.91 -11.35
C GLU A 57 5.96 -7.25 -12.74
N LYS A 58 5.28 -6.81 -13.79
CA LYS A 58 5.76 -7.00 -15.17
C LYS A 58 7.05 -6.23 -15.45
N LEU A 59 7.13 -4.99 -14.98
CA LEU A 59 8.35 -4.17 -15.12
C LEU A 59 9.51 -4.77 -14.34
N GLU A 60 9.26 -5.28 -13.15
CA GLU A 60 10.26 -5.96 -12.34
C GLU A 60 10.80 -7.20 -13.05
N ALA A 61 9.94 -8.00 -13.66
CA ALA A 61 10.36 -9.16 -14.44
C ALA A 61 11.24 -8.76 -15.62
N GLU A 62 10.87 -7.71 -16.34
CA GLU A 62 11.67 -7.16 -17.44
C GLU A 62 13.05 -6.67 -16.97
N ARG A 63 13.08 -5.94 -15.85
CA ARG A 63 14.33 -5.48 -15.24
C ARG A 63 15.24 -6.62 -14.83
N ARG A 64 14.68 -7.66 -14.19
CA ARG A 64 15.45 -8.82 -13.72
C ARG A 64 16.13 -9.56 -14.86
N GLU A 65 15.52 -9.61 -16.03
CA GLU A 65 16.16 -10.20 -17.20
C GLU A 65 17.37 -9.39 -17.65
N LEU A 66 17.34 -8.06 -17.48
CA LEU A 66 18.46 -7.19 -17.86
C LEU A 66 19.52 -7.10 -16.76
N CYS A 67 19.09 -6.95 -15.50
CA CYS A 67 19.97 -6.85 -14.34
C CYS A 67 19.17 -7.11 -13.06
N PRO A 68 19.41 -8.23 -12.35
CA PRO A 68 18.63 -8.55 -11.14
C PRO A 68 18.77 -7.50 -10.03
N THR A 69 19.98 -7.00 -9.81
CA THR A 69 20.26 -6.06 -8.71
C THR A 69 21.16 -4.94 -9.20
N PRO A 70 20.59 -3.79 -9.61
CA PRO A 70 21.37 -2.69 -10.23
C PRO A 70 22.15 -1.84 -9.21
N ASN A 71 22.90 -2.47 -8.33
CA ASN A 71 23.69 -1.79 -7.30
C ASN A 71 25.13 -2.35 -7.18
N GLY A 72 25.52 -3.19 -8.13
CA GLY A 72 26.85 -3.82 -8.12
C GLY A 72 27.97 -2.89 -8.65
N PRO A 73 29.24 -3.26 -8.39
CA PRO A 73 30.38 -2.53 -8.95
C PRO A 73 30.41 -2.64 -10.47
N GLY A 74 30.90 -1.59 -11.13
CA GLY A 74 30.98 -1.54 -12.59
C GLY A 74 29.71 -1.02 -13.29
N LEU A 75 28.65 -0.73 -12.56
CA LEU A 75 27.46 -0.11 -13.12
C LEU A 75 27.63 1.41 -13.23
N ALA A 76 27.01 1.98 -14.26
CA ALA A 76 27.02 3.43 -14.45
C ALA A 76 26.27 4.14 -13.30
N ALA A 77 26.75 5.31 -12.92
CA ALA A 77 26.13 6.12 -11.87
C ALA A 77 24.64 6.38 -12.15
N ALA A 78 24.28 6.61 -13.41
CA ALA A 78 22.88 6.83 -13.80
C ALA A 78 21.97 5.64 -13.47
N VAL A 79 22.47 4.41 -13.57
CA VAL A 79 21.74 3.19 -13.21
C VAL A 79 21.62 3.07 -11.68
N THR A 80 22.71 3.25 -10.95
CA THR A 80 22.72 3.11 -9.49
C THR A 80 21.89 4.19 -8.81
N GLU A 81 21.85 5.40 -9.32
CA GLU A 81 21.01 6.49 -8.83
C GLU A 81 19.51 6.18 -9.02
N ARG A 82 19.14 5.68 -10.18
CA ARG A 82 17.77 5.25 -10.46
C ARG A 82 17.35 4.11 -9.52
N TRP A 83 18.22 3.15 -9.33
CA TRP A 83 17.96 2.03 -8.40
C TRP A 83 17.73 2.53 -6.98
N ARG A 84 18.56 3.44 -6.50
CA ARG A 84 18.41 4.05 -5.17
C ARG A 84 17.06 4.77 -5.04
N ALA A 85 16.72 5.60 -6.04
CA ALA A 85 15.44 6.32 -6.05
C ALA A 85 14.26 5.35 -6.04
N LEU A 86 14.32 4.28 -6.81
CA LEU A 86 13.30 3.23 -6.84
C LEU A 86 13.17 2.55 -5.48
N MET A 87 14.27 2.18 -4.84
CA MET A 87 14.25 1.51 -3.53
C MET A 87 13.66 2.41 -2.45
N GLU A 88 13.92 3.70 -2.46
CA GLU A 88 13.31 4.67 -1.55
C GLU A 88 11.79 4.75 -1.75
N LEU A 89 11.34 4.82 -3.00
CA LEU A 89 9.92 4.83 -3.33
C LEU A 89 9.22 3.54 -2.91
N VAL A 90 9.83 2.39 -3.18
CA VAL A 90 9.28 1.07 -2.80
C VAL A 90 9.18 0.95 -1.28
N ALA A 91 10.19 1.40 -0.55
CA ALA A 91 10.15 1.39 0.91
C ALA A 91 9.01 2.26 1.45
N GLY A 92 8.82 3.47 0.88
CA GLY A 92 7.72 4.36 1.22
C GLY A 92 6.35 3.76 0.90
N CYS A 93 6.20 3.12 -0.25
CA CYS A 93 4.98 2.42 -0.64
C CYS A 93 4.66 1.26 0.31
N ARG A 94 5.66 0.49 0.70
CA ARG A 94 5.49 -0.62 1.64
C ARG A 94 4.96 -0.11 2.98
N THR A 95 5.57 0.93 3.52
CA THR A 95 5.14 1.56 4.78
C THR A 95 3.70 2.08 4.66
N ALA A 96 3.37 2.81 3.59
CA ALA A 96 2.04 3.33 3.36
C ALA A 96 1.00 2.20 3.24
N ASN A 97 1.34 1.12 2.55
CA ASN A 97 0.45 -0.04 2.40
C ASN A 97 0.22 -0.76 3.74
N GLU A 98 1.24 -0.87 4.57
CA GLU A 98 1.12 -1.44 5.92
C GLU A 98 0.22 -0.59 6.80
N VAL A 99 0.36 0.73 6.76
CA VAL A 99 -0.53 1.66 7.49
C VAL A 99 -1.97 1.50 7.04
N ASN A 100 -2.22 1.48 5.73
CA ASN A 100 -3.56 1.32 5.17
C ASN A 100 -4.16 -0.04 5.55
N GLY A 101 -3.36 -1.10 5.51
CA GLY A 101 -3.75 -2.44 5.94
C GLY A 101 -4.14 -2.48 7.42
N HIS A 102 -3.39 -1.77 8.25
CA HIS A 102 -3.71 -1.65 9.68
C HIS A 102 -5.03 -0.93 9.92
N ILE A 103 -5.28 0.17 9.21
CA ILE A 103 -6.55 0.91 9.29
C ILE A 103 -7.72 -0.01 8.92
N ILE A 104 -7.60 -0.77 7.83
CA ILE A 104 -8.63 -1.72 7.39
C ILE A 104 -8.88 -2.78 8.46
N HIS A 105 -7.82 -3.34 9.02
CA HIS A 105 -7.91 -4.38 10.05
C HIS A 105 -8.62 -3.88 11.31
N VAL A 106 -8.26 -2.69 11.79
CA VAL A 106 -8.88 -2.07 12.97
C VAL A 106 -10.36 -1.83 12.73
N ARG A 107 -10.73 -1.31 11.55
CA ARG A 107 -12.15 -1.09 11.20
C ARG A 107 -12.95 -2.37 11.13
N GLN A 108 -12.41 -3.41 10.53
CA GLN A 108 -13.08 -4.70 10.46
C GLN A 108 -13.32 -5.27 11.84
N HIS A 109 -12.35 -5.14 12.74
CA HIS A 109 -12.47 -5.58 14.12
C HIS A 109 -13.57 -4.81 14.87
N GLN A 110 -13.61 -3.50 14.73
CA GLN A 110 -14.64 -2.64 15.33
C GLN A 110 -16.03 -3.00 14.83
N VAL A 111 -16.20 -3.24 13.54
CA VAL A 111 -17.49 -3.65 12.94
C VAL A 111 -17.93 -5.00 13.50
N ARG A 112 -17.02 -5.97 13.60
CA ARG A 112 -17.34 -7.28 14.21
C ARG A 112 -17.80 -7.14 15.65
N GLN A 113 -17.09 -6.34 16.45
CA GLN A 113 -17.50 -6.07 17.84
C GLN A 113 -18.90 -5.46 17.91
N LEU A 114 -19.19 -4.51 17.04
CA LEU A 114 -20.50 -3.87 16.98
C LEU A 114 -21.61 -4.87 16.61
N ILE A 115 -21.35 -5.72 15.62
CA ILE A 115 -22.28 -6.77 15.20
C ILE A 115 -22.53 -7.75 16.34
N ASP A 116 -21.50 -8.17 17.06
CA ASP A 116 -21.61 -9.07 18.21
C ASP A 116 -22.45 -8.46 19.31
N ILE A 117 -22.26 -7.19 19.61
CA ILE A 117 -23.06 -6.44 20.59
C ILE A 117 -24.54 -6.40 20.16
N VAL A 118 -24.81 -6.04 18.90
CA VAL A 118 -26.19 -5.94 18.35
C VAL A 118 -26.88 -7.30 18.33
N ARG A 119 -26.14 -8.40 18.11
CA ARG A 119 -26.69 -9.76 18.11
C ARG A 119 -26.91 -10.37 19.51
N GLY A 120 -26.65 -9.62 20.57
CA GLY A 120 -26.80 -10.13 21.93
C GLY A 120 -25.62 -10.99 22.38
N GLY A 121 -24.42 -10.76 21.84
CA GLY A 121 -23.21 -11.47 22.26
C GLY A 121 -22.87 -11.27 23.74
N PRO A 122 -21.90 -12.04 24.27
CA PRO A 122 -21.55 -12.00 25.71
C PRO A 122 -21.17 -10.60 26.19
N ALA A 123 -20.73 -9.74 25.30
CA ALA A 123 -20.35 -8.37 25.59
C ALA A 123 -21.52 -7.49 26.04
N ILE A 124 -22.80 -7.90 25.87
CA ILE A 124 -23.98 -7.11 26.21
C ILE A 124 -24.54 -7.46 27.61
N THR A 125 -24.15 -8.60 28.19
CA THR A 125 -24.76 -9.15 29.38
C THR A 125 -24.23 -8.64 30.72
N TYR A 126 -23.18 -7.83 30.76
CA TYR A 126 -22.53 -7.36 32.00
C TYR A 126 -22.44 -5.84 32.08
N SER A 127 -22.46 -5.28 33.30
CA SER A 127 -22.30 -3.86 33.54
C SER A 127 -21.05 -3.24 32.89
N PRO A 128 -19.88 -3.92 32.82
CA PRO A 128 -18.75 -3.41 32.04
C PRO A 128 -19.02 -3.21 30.56
N GLN A 129 -20.10 -3.76 30.05
CA GLN A 129 -20.49 -3.71 28.64
C GLN A 129 -20.92 -2.34 28.16
N GLY A 130 -21.55 -1.56 29.03
CA GLY A 130 -21.82 -0.18 28.71
C GLY A 130 -20.52 0.58 28.38
N LYS A 131 -19.44 0.27 29.09
CA LYS A 131 -18.11 0.81 28.83
C LYS A 131 -17.51 0.24 27.55
N THR A 132 -17.72 -1.04 27.27
CA THR A 132 -17.22 -1.70 26.05
C THR A 132 -17.92 -1.15 24.81
N LEU A 133 -19.25 -1.02 24.87
CA LEU A 133 -20.03 -0.42 23.78
C LEU A 133 -19.65 1.03 23.55
N ALA A 134 -19.54 1.83 24.59
CA ALA A 134 -19.13 3.22 24.50
C ALA A 134 -17.71 3.36 23.92
N LYS A 135 -16.80 2.43 24.29
CA LYS A 135 -15.44 2.38 23.76
C LYS A 135 -15.44 2.01 22.28
N ALA A 136 -16.24 1.00 21.88
CA ALA A 136 -16.36 0.58 20.49
C ALA A 136 -16.94 1.70 19.63
N LEU A 137 -17.98 2.37 20.07
CA LEU A 137 -18.60 3.50 19.37
C LEU A 137 -17.64 4.68 19.23
N ARG A 138 -16.87 5.00 20.27
CA ARG A 138 -15.86 6.04 20.23
C ARG A 138 -14.72 5.71 19.27
N ALA A 139 -14.31 4.44 19.24
CA ALA A 139 -13.27 3.97 18.32
C ALA A 139 -13.73 4.09 16.87
N LEU A 140 -14.98 3.74 16.56
CA LEU A 140 -15.59 3.94 15.24
C LEU A 140 -15.64 5.42 14.84
N ALA A 141 -15.98 6.29 15.76
CA ALA A 141 -16.04 7.73 15.52
C ALA A 141 -14.65 8.34 15.23
N ARG A 142 -13.58 7.74 15.75
CA ARG A 142 -12.19 8.17 15.51
C ARG A 142 -11.55 7.56 14.27
N ALA A 143 -12.09 6.46 13.80
CA ALA A 143 -11.61 5.79 12.60
C ALA A 143 -12.22 6.40 11.35
#